data_a001b38d6d3b32811a1383748054a58a
#
_entry.id   a001b38d6d3b32811a1383748054a58a
#
_cell.length_a   1.000
_cell.length_b   1.000
_cell.length_c   1.000
_cell.angle_alpha   90.00
_cell.angle_beta   90.00
_cell.angle_gamma   90.00
#
_symmetry.space_group_name_H-M   'P 1'
#
loop_
_entity.id
_entity.type
_entity.pdbx_description
1 polymer ?
#
loop_
_entity_poly.entity_id
_entity_poly.type
_entity_poly.pdbx_seq_one_letter_code
_entity_poly.pdbx_strand_id
1 'polypeptide(L)'
;MVASTYNFKPLDQQLGLHPVYPLIEGLKQSDIQAIMKEALKYVDVLPQRVPQRYIEKYKLLDISTAYKWIHFPENEKQLHAAIRTLKYEEFLCFQCVMQSMHEKKEIKKAKKFSMATVKKWISDLPFELTKDQLSSIDDILYDLKSTNVMFRLVQGDVGCGKTIVAQIS
;
A
#
# COMPACT_ATOMS: atom_id res chain seq x y z
N MET A 1 -10.24 -33.27 -15.65
CA MET A 1 -9.99 -32.92 -14.25
C MET A 1 -10.77 -33.89 -13.39
N VAL A 2 -10.11 -34.84 -12.72
CA VAL A 2 -10.78 -35.84 -11.88
C VAL A 2 -10.80 -35.26 -10.46
N ALA A 3 -11.99 -35.01 -9.91
CA ALA A 3 -12.13 -34.63 -8.51
C ALA A 3 -11.73 -35.80 -7.61
N SER A 4 -10.64 -35.65 -6.86
CA SER A 4 -10.08 -36.72 -6.02
C SER A 4 -10.70 -36.81 -4.63
N THR A 5 -11.64 -35.93 -4.27
CA THR A 5 -12.29 -35.94 -2.95
C THR A 5 -13.77 -35.58 -3.05
N TYR A 6 -14.62 -36.41 -2.51
CA TYR A 6 -16.04 -36.14 -2.34
C TYR A 6 -16.31 -35.70 -0.90
N ASN A 7 -17.05 -34.62 -0.72
CA ASN A 7 -17.38 -34.09 0.60
C ASN A 7 -18.88 -34.33 0.86
N PHE A 8 -19.21 -35.27 1.73
CA PHE A 8 -20.58 -35.56 2.13
C PHE A 8 -20.98 -34.76 3.37
N LYS A 9 -21.02 -33.43 3.23
CA LYS A 9 -21.58 -32.56 4.28
C LYS A 9 -23.01 -32.15 3.91
N PRO A 10 -23.89 -31.90 4.89
CA PRO A 10 -25.21 -31.33 4.63
C PRO A 10 -25.11 -30.06 3.77
N LEU A 11 -26.11 -29.83 2.92
CA LEU A 11 -26.07 -28.73 1.92
C LEU A 11 -25.99 -27.36 2.58
N ASP A 12 -26.61 -27.17 3.71
CA ASP A 12 -26.57 -25.97 4.54
C ASP A 12 -25.15 -25.63 5.05
N GLN A 13 -24.31 -26.64 5.24
CA GLN A 13 -22.90 -26.50 5.61
C GLN A 13 -21.96 -26.28 4.41
N GLN A 14 -22.47 -26.41 3.19
CA GLN A 14 -21.71 -26.18 1.95
C GLN A 14 -22.07 -24.84 1.30
N LEU A 15 -23.20 -24.24 1.69
CA LEU A 15 -23.62 -22.93 1.22
C LEU A 15 -22.96 -21.82 2.05
N GLY A 16 -22.56 -20.73 1.38
CA GLY A 16 -22.00 -19.56 2.03
C GLY A 16 -20.51 -19.39 1.81
N LEU A 17 -19.95 -18.36 2.46
CA LEU A 17 -18.53 -18.02 2.40
C LEU A 17 -17.76 -18.84 3.44
N HIS A 18 -16.80 -19.63 2.98
CA HIS A 18 -15.97 -20.44 3.85
C HIS A 18 -14.50 -20.03 3.70
N PRO A 19 -13.75 -19.88 4.81
CA PRO A 19 -12.33 -19.60 4.74
C PRO A 19 -11.58 -20.83 4.25
N VAL A 20 -10.63 -20.61 3.33
CA VAL A 20 -9.69 -21.62 2.83
C VAL A 20 -8.29 -21.20 3.24
N TYR A 21 -7.63 -22.06 3.99
CA TYR A 21 -6.28 -21.81 4.50
C TYR A 21 -5.23 -22.64 3.76
N PRO A 22 -3.99 -22.16 3.64
CA PRO A 22 -2.86 -22.99 3.21
C PRO A 22 -2.71 -24.17 4.16
N LEU A 23 -2.60 -25.37 3.61
CA LEU A 23 -2.44 -26.58 4.42
C LEU A 23 -0.95 -26.87 4.63
N ILE A 24 -0.64 -27.36 5.83
CA ILE A 24 0.64 -27.94 6.20
C ILE A 24 0.43 -29.46 6.29
N GLU A 25 1.44 -30.26 6.02
CA GLU A 25 1.39 -31.70 6.11
C GLU A 25 0.86 -32.16 7.48
N GLY A 26 -0.13 -33.04 7.45
CA GLY A 26 -0.79 -33.56 8.65
C GLY A 26 -2.00 -32.76 9.18
N LEU A 27 -2.30 -31.57 8.61
CA LEU A 27 -3.46 -30.77 9.02
C LEU A 27 -4.54 -30.75 7.93
N LYS A 28 -5.81 -30.81 8.35
CA LYS A 28 -6.98 -30.65 7.48
C LYS A 28 -7.55 -29.23 7.59
N GLN A 29 -8.33 -28.81 6.59
CA GLN A 29 -9.03 -27.51 6.62
C GLN A 29 -9.89 -27.34 7.88
N SER A 30 -10.57 -28.42 8.32
CA SER A 30 -11.38 -28.43 9.55
C SER A 30 -10.58 -28.09 10.79
N ASP A 31 -9.34 -28.59 10.86
CA ASP A 31 -8.48 -28.39 12.03
C ASP A 31 -8.03 -26.95 12.13
N ILE A 32 -7.60 -26.36 11.00
CA ILE A 32 -7.21 -24.93 10.94
C ILE A 32 -8.41 -24.02 11.21
N GLN A 33 -9.60 -24.35 10.67
CA GLN A 33 -10.81 -23.60 10.95
C GLN A 33 -11.19 -23.65 12.43
N ALA A 34 -11.03 -24.81 13.09
CA ALA A 34 -11.29 -24.94 14.53
C ALA A 34 -10.29 -24.11 15.35
N ILE A 35 -9.00 -24.19 15.03
CA ILE A 35 -7.96 -23.39 15.65
C ILE A 35 -8.25 -21.89 15.48
N MET A 36 -8.64 -21.46 14.27
CA MET A 36 -8.94 -20.06 14.00
C MET A 36 -10.17 -19.56 14.79
N LYS A 37 -11.22 -20.39 14.89
CA LYS A 37 -12.39 -20.07 15.73
C LYS A 37 -12.01 -19.87 17.19
N GLU A 38 -11.13 -20.71 17.71
CA GLU A 38 -10.64 -20.60 19.09
C GLU A 38 -9.80 -19.32 19.27
N ALA A 39 -8.87 -19.06 18.35
CA ALA A 39 -8.02 -17.85 18.38
C ALA A 39 -8.85 -16.56 18.35
N LEU A 40 -9.92 -16.51 17.57
CA LEU A 40 -10.79 -15.33 17.47
C LEU A 40 -11.56 -14.99 18.76
N LYS A 41 -11.62 -15.88 19.74
CA LYS A 41 -12.16 -15.54 21.08
C LYS A 41 -11.28 -14.53 21.83
N TYR A 42 -10.00 -14.47 21.47
CA TYR A 42 -9.01 -13.60 22.07
C TYR A 42 -8.66 -12.38 21.22
N VAL A 43 -9.38 -12.16 20.12
CA VAL A 43 -9.08 -11.08 19.17
C VAL A 43 -9.19 -9.69 19.76
N ASP A 44 -9.99 -9.52 20.83
CA ASP A 44 -10.19 -8.24 21.52
C ASP A 44 -8.92 -7.75 22.27
N VAL A 45 -7.90 -8.62 22.41
CA VAL A 45 -6.57 -8.24 22.95
C VAL A 45 -5.74 -7.47 21.91
N LEU A 46 -6.09 -7.54 20.63
CA LEU A 46 -5.34 -6.88 19.57
C LEU A 46 -5.48 -5.35 19.66
N PRO A 47 -4.36 -4.61 19.58
CA PRO A 47 -4.41 -3.15 19.66
C PRO A 47 -5.02 -2.55 18.39
N GLN A 48 -5.90 -1.57 18.56
CA GLN A 48 -6.41 -0.74 17.47
C GLN A 48 -5.30 0.22 17.02
N ARG A 49 -4.69 -0.02 15.86
CA ARG A 49 -3.58 0.79 15.32
C ARG A 49 -4.07 2.01 14.53
N VAL A 50 -5.24 1.89 13.91
CA VAL A 50 -5.84 3.00 13.17
C VAL A 50 -6.49 3.97 14.16
N PRO A 51 -6.11 5.26 14.19
CA PRO A 51 -6.73 6.24 15.07
C PRO A 51 -8.24 6.38 14.82
N GLN A 52 -9.01 6.56 15.91
CA GLN A 52 -10.47 6.59 15.89
C GLN A 52 -11.04 7.58 14.85
N ARG A 53 -10.43 8.77 14.70
CA ARG A 53 -10.83 9.78 13.71
C ARG A 53 -10.83 9.26 12.27
N TYR A 54 -9.94 8.31 11.94
CA TYR A 54 -9.87 7.72 10.59
C TYR A 54 -10.87 6.58 10.44
N ILE A 55 -11.13 5.82 11.50
CA ILE A 55 -12.18 4.80 11.52
C ILE A 55 -13.52 5.45 11.16
N GLU A 56 -13.87 6.54 11.84
CA GLU A 56 -15.11 7.27 11.61
C GLU A 56 -15.15 7.93 10.21
N LYS A 57 -14.07 8.65 9.84
CA LYS A 57 -13.97 9.36 8.56
C LYS A 57 -14.13 8.43 7.37
N TYR A 58 -13.49 7.26 7.42
CA TYR A 58 -13.46 6.32 6.31
C TYR A 58 -14.41 5.14 6.50
N LYS A 59 -15.25 5.16 7.55
CA LYS A 59 -16.22 4.10 7.86
C LYS A 59 -15.57 2.72 7.87
N LEU A 60 -14.46 2.61 8.60
CA LEU A 60 -13.75 1.37 8.79
C LEU A 60 -14.37 0.60 9.97
N LEU A 61 -14.08 -0.69 10.04
CA LEU A 61 -14.43 -1.52 11.19
C LEU A 61 -13.40 -1.33 12.32
N ASP A 62 -13.78 -1.65 13.53
CA ASP A 62 -12.80 -1.93 14.57
C ASP A 62 -12.01 -3.20 14.21
N ILE A 63 -10.80 -3.33 14.76
CA ILE A 63 -9.90 -4.41 14.37
C ILE A 63 -10.43 -5.79 14.73
N SER A 64 -11.10 -5.93 15.87
CA SER A 64 -11.68 -7.20 16.33
C SER A 64 -12.76 -7.68 15.36
N THR A 65 -13.67 -6.79 14.97
CA THR A 65 -14.71 -7.08 13.99
C THR A 65 -14.11 -7.39 12.61
N ALA A 66 -13.08 -6.64 12.19
CA ALA A 66 -12.41 -6.90 10.92
C ALA A 66 -11.81 -8.31 10.87
N TYR A 67 -11.13 -8.76 11.93
CA TYR A 67 -10.58 -10.13 12.00
C TYR A 67 -11.67 -11.20 12.08
N LYS A 68 -12.76 -10.96 12.81
CA LYS A 68 -13.89 -11.90 12.84
C LYS A 68 -14.51 -12.07 11.44
N TRP A 69 -14.76 -10.97 10.75
CA TRP A 69 -15.41 -10.97 9.45
C TRP A 69 -14.52 -11.40 8.28
N ILE A 70 -13.20 -11.24 8.35
CA ILE A 70 -12.32 -11.75 7.30
C ILE A 70 -12.25 -13.28 7.30
N HIS A 71 -12.39 -13.91 8.48
CA HIS A 71 -12.34 -15.34 8.62
C HIS A 71 -13.70 -16.02 8.51
N PHE A 72 -14.74 -15.42 9.09
CA PHE A 72 -16.10 -15.98 9.14
C PHE A 72 -17.15 -14.92 8.84
N PRO A 73 -17.19 -14.41 7.59
CA PRO A 73 -18.22 -13.45 7.19
C PRO A 73 -19.56 -14.14 6.99
N GLU A 74 -20.65 -13.48 7.35
CA GLU A 74 -22.00 -13.94 7.05
C GLU A 74 -22.43 -13.65 5.60
N ASN A 75 -21.83 -12.62 5.02
CA ASN A 75 -22.14 -12.17 3.66
C ASN A 75 -20.95 -11.43 3.03
N GLU A 76 -21.01 -11.23 1.71
CA GLU A 76 -19.97 -10.54 0.96
C GLU A 76 -19.71 -9.09 1.43
N LYS A 77 -20.75 -8.38 1.92
CA LYS A 77 -20.57 -7.01 2.41
C LYS A 77 -19.67 -6.96 3.64
N GLN A 78 -19.85 -7.91 4.56
CA GLN A 78 -18.97 -8.04 5.73
C GLN A 78 -17.54 -8.38 5.30
N LEU A 79 -17.37 -9.34 4.37
CA LEU A 79 -16.06 -9.71 3.85
C LEU A 79 -15.35 -8.51 3.22
N HIS A 80 -16.03 -7.77 2.35
CA HIS A 80 -15.45 -6.59 1.69
C HIS A 80 -15.10 -5.48 2.69
N ALA A 81 -15.93 -5.25 3.71
CA ALA A 81 -15.64 -4.28 4.77
C ALA A 81 -14.41 -4.68 5.59
N ALA A 82 -14.28 -5.96 5.92
CA ALA A 82 -13.11 -6.48 6.61
C ALA A 82 -11.83 -6.35 5.78
N ILE A 83 -11.85 -6.78 4.51
CA ILE A 83 -10.73 -6.66 3.58
C ILE A 83 -10.30 -5.18 3.46
N ARG A 84 -11.24 -4.26 3.29
CA ARG A 84 -10.96 -2.83 3.19
C ARG A 84 -10.29 -2.30 4.45
N THR A 85 -10.77 -2.68 5.62
CA THR A 85 -10.22 -2.22 6.90
C THR A 85 -8.80 -2.72 7.11
N LEU A 86 -8.55 -4.01 6.89
CA LEU A 86 -7.21 -4.61 7.06
C LEU A 86 -6.20 -4.06 6.03
N LYS A 87 -6.60 -3.88 4.77
CA LYS A 87 -5.76 -3.21 3.77
C LYS A 87 -5.43 -1.76 4.15
N TYR A 88 -6.38 -1.02 4.72
CA TYR A 88 -6.15 0.34 5.18
C TYR A 88 -5.14 0.37 6.33
N GLU A 89 -5.28 -0.50 7.33
CA GLU A 89 -4.36 -0.62 8.45
C GLU A 89 -2.94 -0.96 7.98
N GLU A 90 -2.80 -2.00 7.16
CA GLU A 90 -1.51 -2.43 6.63
C GLU A 90 -0.82 -1.31 5.85
N PHE A 91 -1.56 -0.65 4.96
CA PHE A 91 -1.01 0.44 4.16
C PHE A 91 -0.66 1.68 5.00
N LEU A 92 -1.47 2.00 6.01
CA LEU A 92 -1.15 3.07 6.96
C LEU A 92 0.14 2.78 7.71
N CYS A 93 0.29 1.58 8.25
CA CYS A 93 1.52 1.16 8.94
C CYS A 93 2.73 1.22 8.01
N PHE A 94 2.60 0.73 6.77
CA PHE A 94 3.65 0.81 5.77
C PHE A 94 4.05 2.27 5.49
N GLN A 95 3.10 3.17 5.28
CA GLN A 95 3.37 4.59 5.04
C GLN A 95 4.05 5.27 6.24
N CYS A 96 3.63 4.95 7.46
CA CYS A 96 4.28 5.48 8.66
C CYS A 96 5.75 5.03 8.76
N VAL A 97 6.04 3.76 8.47
CA VAL A 97 7.41 3.24 8.44
C VAL A 97 8.23 3.95 7.37
N MET A 98 7.71 4.04 6.15
CA MET A 98 8.40 4.73 5.05
C MET A 98 8.68 6.19 5.40
N GLN A 99 7.72 6.90 5.99
CA GLN A 99 7.90 8.29 6.38
C GLN A 99 8.93 8.45 7.50
N SER A 100 8.94 7.56 8.50
CA SER A 100 9.96 7.58 9.57
C SER A 100 11.38 7.35 9.05
N MET A 101 11.53 6.56 7.99
CA MET A 101 12.82 6.37 7.32
C MET A 101 13.27 7.63 6.57
N HIS A 102 12.32 8.43 6.04
CA HIS A 102 12.62 9.69 5.37
C HIS A 102 12.98 10.84 6.32
N GLU A 103 12.53 10.79 7.57
CA GLU A 103 12.80 11.86 8.55
C GLU A 103 14.27 11.94 8.99
N LYS A 104 15.08 10.91 8.76
CA LYS A 104 16.53 10.97 8.91
C LYS A 104 17.17 11.67 7.71
N LYS A 105 16.74 12.90 7.42
CA LYS A 105 17.32 13.70 6.35
C LYS A 105 18.70 14.17 6.78
N GLU A 106 19.72 13.62 6.16
CA GLU A 106 21.06 14.21 6.25
C GLU A 106 21.03 15.64 5.71
N ILE A 107 21.59 16.58 6.47
CA ILE A 107 21.72 17.97 6.02
C ILE A 107 22.89 18.02 5.05
N LYS A 108 22.64 18.46 3.82
CA LYS A 108 23.67 18.69 2.81
C LYS A 108 23.82 20.17 2.54
N LYS A 109 24.95 20.56 1.94
CA LYS A 109 25.09 21.92 1.38
C LYS A 109 24.22 22.04 0.13
N ALA A 110 23.42 23.10 0.05
CA ALA A 110 22.66 23.42 -1.14
C ALA A 110 23.59 23.53 -2.35
N LYS A 111 23.20 22.95 -3.49
CA LYS A 111 23.98 23.07 -4.72
C LYS A 111 23.75 24.46 -5.33
N LYS A 112 24.85 25.11 -5.70
CA LYS A 112 24.80 26.38 -6.46
C LYS A 112 24.79 26.04 -7.95
N PHE A 113 23.75 26.42 -8.66
CA PHE A 113 23.66 26.36 -10.12
C PHE A 113 22.97 27.58 -10.68
N SER A 114 23.25 27.87 -11.96
CA SER A 114 22.67 29.04 -12.64
C SER A 114 21.35 28.64 -13.33
N MET A 115 20.25 29.28 -12.97
CA MET A 115 18.97 29.12 -13.67
C MET A 115 19.06 29.56 -15.14
N ALA A 116 19.98 30.50 -15.48
CA ALA A 116 20.21 30.91 -16.85
C ALA A 116 20.79 29.73 -17.69
N THR A 117 21.68 28.94 -17.10
CA THR A 117 22.23 27.74 -17.75
C THR A 117 21.15 26.70 -18.00
N VAL A 118 20.29 26.43 -17.02
CA VAL A 118 19.17 25.49 -17.16
C VAL A 118 18.22 25.94 -18.28
N LYS A 119 17.81 27.19 -18.28
CA LYS A 119 16.94 27.78 -19.31
C LYS A 119 17.58 27.69 -20.71
N LYS A 120 18.89 27.94 -20.82
CA LYS A 120 19.63 27.80 -22.06
C LYS A 120 19.59 26.35 -22.56
N TRP A 121 19.85 25.37 -21.69
CA TRP A 121 19.79 23.96 -22.06
C TRP A 121 18.40 23.55 -22.57
N ILE A 122 17.34 24.05 -21.89
CA ILE A 122 15.97 23.79 -22.34
C ILE A 122 15.73 24.43 -23.74
N SER A 123 16.21 25.64 -23.99
CA SER A 123 16.04 26.31 -25.29
C SER A 123 16.86 25.70 -26.43
N ASP A 124 17.97 25.04 -26.11
CA ASP A 124 18.84 24.37 -27.09
C ASP A 124 18.32 22.98 -27.50
N LEU A 125 17.23 22.49 -26.88
CA LEU A 125 16.61 21.22 -27.27
C LEU A 125 15.95 21.31 -28.64
N PRO A 126 16.03 20.28 -29.50
CA PRO A 126 15.38 20.23 -30.81
C PRO A 126 13.86 19.97 -30.73
N PHE A 127 13.26 19.97 -29.56
CA PHE A 127 11.83 19.76 -29.29
C PHE A 127 11.40 20.48 -28.03
N GLU A 128 10.10 20.73 -27.89
CA GLU A 128 9.52 21.33 -26.69
C GLU A 128 9.25 20.29 -25.61
N LEU A 129 9.56 20.65 -24.35
CA LEU A 129 9.23 19.83 -23.19
C LEU A 129 7.74 19.95 -22.85
N THR A 130 7.15 18.87 -22.40
CA THR A 130 5.77 18.87 -21.91
C THR A 130 5.66 19.64 -20.59
N LYS A 131 4.45 20.05 -20.21
CA LYS A 131 4.19 20.74 -18.94
C LYS A 131 4.63 19.91 -17.74
N ASP A 132 4.38 18.58 -17.79
CA ASP A 132 4.74 17.67 -16.71
C ASP A 132 6.26 17.48 -16.58
N GLN A 133 6.98 17.46 -17.71
CA GLN A 133 8.44 17.42 -17.73
C GLN A 133 9.02 18.71 -17.13
N LEU A 134 8.50 19.88 -17.49
CA LEU A 134 8.93 21.17 -16.94
C LEU A 134 8.65 21.23 -15.43
N SER A 135 7.45 20.82 -14.99
CA SER A 135 7.10 20.76 -13.56
C SER A 135 8.03 19.83 -12.79
N SER A 136 8.37 18.68 -13.35
CA SER A 136 9.29 17.72 -12.73
C SER A 136 10.72 18.30 -12.60
N ILE A 137 11.20 19.04 -13.60
CA ILE A 137 12.48 19.72 -13.57
C ILE A 137 12.48 20.80 -12.48
N ASP A 138 11.43 21.64 -12.41
CA ASP A 138 11.32 22.68 -11.41
C ASP A 138 11.33 22.13 -9.98
N ASP A 139 10.62 21.03 -9.75
CA ASP A 139 10.59 20.33 -8.48
C ASP A 139 11.97 19.80 -8.07
N ILE A 140 12.72 19.20 -9.00
CA ILE A 140 14.08 18.70 -8.75
C ILE A 140 15.02 19.85 -8.46
N LEU A 141 14.94 20.93 -9.22
CA LEU A 141 15.76 22.12 -9.02
C LEU A 141 15.47 22.80 -7.68
N TYR A 142 14.21 22.79 -7.25
CA TYR A 142 13.82 23.26 -5.91
C TYR A 142 14.49 22.43 -4.81
N ASP A 143 14.42 21.09 -4.92
CA ASP A 143 15.04 20.18 -3.95
C ASP A 143 16.57 20.35 -3.92
N LEU A 144 17.22 20.54 -5.09
CA LEU A 144 18.67 20.74 -5.18
C LEU A 144 19.14 22.04 -4.50
N LYS A 145 18.30 23.08 -4.49
CA LYS A 145 18.55 24.33 -3.76
C LYS A 145 18.36 24.21 -2.26
N SER A 146 17.59 23.20 -1.82
CA SER A 146 17.35 22.98 -0.41
C SER A 146 18.57 22.40 0.30
N THR A 147 18.62 22.55 1.61
CA THR A 147 19.66 21.95 2.46
C THR A 147 19.38 20.48 2.79
N ASN A 148 18.20 19.98 2.40
CA ASN A 148 17.83 18.57 2.63
C ASN A 148 18.36 17.69 1.50
N VAL A 149 18.70 16.44 1.81
CA VAL A 149 19.02 15.45 0.77
C VAL A 149 17.77 15.17 -0.04
N MET A 150 17.86 15.32 -1.36
CA MET A 150 16.78 14.99 -2.27
C MET A 150 16.63 13.47 -2.37
N PHE A 151 15.40 13.00 -2.19
CA PHE A 151 15.00 11.62 -2.47
C PHE A 151 13.68 11.65 -3.22
N ARG A 152 13.77 11.70 -4.56
CA ARG A 152 12.61 11.87 -5.46
C ARG A 152 12.59 10.77 -6.50
N LEU A 153 11.42 10.14 -6.68
CA LEU A 153 11.18 9.18 -7.74
C LEU A 153 10.49 9.89 -8.92
N VAL A 154 11.09 9.82 -10.09
CA VAL A 154 10.45 10.26 -11.34
C VAL A 154 9.86 9.05 -12.03
N GLN A 155 8.53 8.98 -12.07
CA GLN A 155 7.78 7.88 -12.67
C GLN A 155 7.09 8.33 -13.95
N GLY A 156 6.99 7.45 -14.91
CA GLY A 156 6.26 7.66 -16.18
C GLY A 156 6.44 6.46 -17.11
N ASP A 157 5.64 6.41 -18.17
CA ASP A 157 5.67 5.33 -19.16
C ASP A 157 6.99 5.26 -19.94
N VAL A 158 7.21 4.14 -20.63
CA VAL A 158 8.36 3.98 -21.54
C VAL A 158 8.23 5.01 -22.66
N GLY A 159 9.31 5.76 -22.92
CA GLY A 159 9.31 6.81 -23.96
C GLY A 159 8.80 8.19 -23.52
N CYS A 160 8.31 8.38 -22.30
CA CYS A 160 7.82 9.68 -21.82
C CYS A 160 8.93 10.73 -21.53
N GLY A 161 10.18 10.43 -21.82
CA GLY A 161 11.30 11.38 -21.71
C GLY A 161 11.89 11.55 -20.31
N LYS A 162 11.78 10.55 -19.41
CA LYS A 162 12.42 10.59 -18.07
C LYS A 162 13.91 10.92 -18.09
N THR A 163 14.62 10.41 -19.10
CA THR A 163 16.06 10.64 -19.27
C THR A 163 16.39 12.10 -19.50
N ILE A 164 15.59 12.83 -20.30
CA ILE A 164 15.82 14.25 -20.56
C ILE A 164 15.59 15.08 -19.31
N VAL A 165 14.58 14.75 -18.49
CA VAL A 165 14.35 15.40 -17.19
C VAL A 165 15.57 15.23 -16.29
N ALA A 166 16.12 14.01 -16.20
CA ALA A 166 17.32 13.73 -15.39
C ALA A 166 18.60 14.41 -15.94
N GLN A 167 18.72 14.65 -17.24
CA GLN A 167 19.87 15.31 -17.85
C GLN A 167 19.88 16.83 -17.61
N ILE A 168 18.68 17.45 -17.56
CA ILE A 168 18.53 18.90 -17.37
C ILE A 168 18.65 19.27 -15.88
N SER A 169 18.33 18.36 -14.99
CA SER A 169 18.34 18.56 -13.53
C SER A 169 19.72 18.27 -12.93
#